data_3682b41dbb736887994227ae466411f4
#
_entry.id   3682b41dbb736887994227ae466411f4
#
_cell.length_a   1.000
_cell.length_b   1.000
_cell.length_c   1.000
_cell.angle_alpha   90.00
_cell.angle_beta   90.00
_cell.angle_gamma   90.00
#
_symmetry.space_group_name_H-M   'P 1'
#
loop_
_entity.id
_entity.type
_entity.pdbx_description
1 polymer ?
#
loop_
_entity_poly.entity_id
_entity_poly.type
_entity_poly.pdbx_seq_one_letter_code
_entity_poly.pdbx_strand_id
1 'polypeptide(L)'
;MNKTCYTALFGNYEELKEPTVVTPGWDYVCFTDQPLKSDVWKIRYTDVIGDPQRMARRMKILGWQEWQYSMWIDASFQINKDLNDWWAERFVSPFSCAKHPLRSDVYHEARTCIVNRRGDAEQIHNQITRYAELKVPSNNGIITSGILLRENTPENIELHDRWWDEVSRHSVRDQLAFAYVSQGVDFIHTYKWDYSQSKEFKYHKHYNQRQ
;
A
#
# COMPACT_ATOMS: atom_id res chain seq x y z
N MET A 1 16.17 5.00 -16.89
CA MET A 1 14.85 4.31 -16.81
C MET A 1 13.93 5.19 -16.00
N ASN A 2 12.76 5.53 -16.54
CA ASN A 2 11.76 6.31 -15.79
C ASN A 2 11.11 5.44 -14.71
N LYS A 3 11.06 5.97 -13.51
CA LYS A 3 10.33 5.39 -12.38
C LYS A 3 9.12 6.25 -12.07
N THR A 4 8.04 5.64 -11.61
CA THR A 4 6.83 6.38 -11.22
C THR A 4 6.56 6.21 -9.75
N CYS A 5 6.52 7.32 -9.02
CA CYS A 5 5.95 7.41 -7.67
C CYS A 5 4.46 7.72 -7.79
N TYR A 6 3.61 6.94 -7.13
CA TYR A 6 2.18 7.16 -7.25
C TYR A 6 1.43 6.98 -5.93
N THR A 7 0.30 7.64 -5.84
CA THR A 7 -0.62 7.61 -4.70
C THR A 7 -2.07 7.64 -5.17
N ALA A 8 -3.01 7.50 -4.25
CA ALA A 8 -4.44 7.66 -4.55
C ALA A 8 -5.20 8.30 -3.40
N LEU A 9 -6.13 9.19 -3.76
CA LEU A 9 -7.00 9.95 -2.85
C LEU A 9 -8.44 9.89 -3.36
N PHE A 10 -9.31 9.24 -2.61
CA PHE A 10 -10.74 9.11 -2.94
C PHE A 10 -11.61 9.48 -1.75
N GLY A 11 -12.79 10.03 -2.02
CA GLY A 11 -13.81 10.29 -0.99
C GLY A 11 -13.45 11.39 0.00
N ASN A 12 -12.57 12.32 -0.36
CA ASN A 12 -12.16 13.46 0.48
C ASN A 12 -11.62 13.05 1.87
N TYR A 13 -10.92 11.91 1.93
CA TYR A 13 -10.42 11.35 3.17
C TYR A 13 -9.14 12.04 3.67
N GLU A 14 -8.29 12.50 2.76
CA GLU A 14 -7.02 13.17 3.03
C GLU A 14 -6.72 14.27 2.02
N GLU A 15 -5.77 15.12 2.36
CA GLU A 15 -5.18 16.11 1.46
C GLU A 15 -3.94 15.53 0.77
N LEU A 16 -3.75 15.86 -0.51
CA LEU A 16 -2.52 15.54 -1.23
C LEU A 16 -1.33 16.27 -0.60
N LYS A 17 -0.27 15.52 -0.29
CA LYS A 17 0.96 16.10 0.25
C LYS A 17 1.96 16.34 -0.88
N GLU A 18 2.30 17.62 -1.12
CA GLU A 18 3.36 17.97 -2.07
C GLU A 18 4.72 17.49 -1.56
N PRO A 19 5.55 16.85 -2.40
CA PRO A 19 6.93 16.56 -2.06
C PRO A 19 7.71 17.83 -1.72
N THR A 20 8.50 17.83 -0.67
CA THR A 20 9.45 18.93 -0.42
C THR A 20 10.70 18.79 -1.26
N VAL A 21 10.97 17.60 -1.77
CA VAL A 21 12.07 17.29 -2.71
C VAL A 21 11.50 16.50 -3.88
N VAL A 22 11.65 17.05 -5.08
CA VAL A 22 11.29 16.36 -6.32
C VAL A 22 12.53 15.70 -6.90
N THR A 23 12.49 14.39 -7.03
CA THR A 23 13.63 13.60 -7.54
C THR A 23 13.65 13.63 -9.06
N PRO A 24 14.75 14.07 -9.70
CA PRO A 24 14.87 14.00 -11.15
C PRO A 24 14.76 12.58 -11.71
N GLY A 25 14.08 12.43 -12.84
CA GLY A 25 13.87 11.12 -13.49
C GLY A 25 12.75 10.28 -12.90
N TRP A 26 11.94 10.87 -12.01
CA TRP A 26 10.72 10.26 -11.50
C TRP A 26 9.48 11.00 -12.02
N ASP A 27 8.47 10.23 -12.39
CA ASP A 27 7.11 10.75 -12.57
C ASP A 27 6.35 10.64 -11.25
N TYR A 28 5.47 11.60 -10.98
CA TYR A 28 4.60 11.60 -9.79
C TYR A 28 3.15 11.57 -10.25
N VAL A 29 2.37 10.58 -9.82
CA VAL A 29 0.98 10.39 -10.26
C VAL A 29 0.06 10.25 -9.06
N CYS A 30 -1.05 10.99 -9.07
CA CYS A 30 -2.10 10.87 -8.07
C CYS A 30 -3.44 10.51 -8.73
N PHE A 31 -3.98 9.34 -8.39
CA PHE A 31 -5.34 8.95 -8.78
C PHE A 31 -6.35 9.55 -7.80
N THR A 32 -7.43 10.14 -8.31
CA THR A 32 -8.42 10.80 -7.45
C THR A 32 -9.76 10.98 -8.15
N ASP A 33 -10.83 11.10 -7.37
CA ASP A 33 -12.17 11.54 -7.77
C ASP A 33 -12.39 13.05 -7.51
N GLN A 34 -11.38 13.77 -7.02
CA GLN A 34 -11.50 15.14 -6.54
C GLN A 34 -10.84 16.15 -7.48
N PRO A 35 -11.31 17.39 -7.54
CA PRO A 35 -10.72 18.45 -8.34
C PRO A 35 -9.42 18.98 -7.69
N LEU A 36 -8.38 18.14 -7.66
CA LEU A 36 -7.08 18.49 -7.09
C LEU A 36 -6.22 19.28 -8.09
N LYS A 37 -5.36 20.15 -7.57
CA LYS A 37 -4.28 20.79 -8.30
C LYS A 37 -2.97 20.51 -7.60
N SER A 38 -1.91 20.34 -8.38
CA SER A 38 -0.56 20.10 -7.89
C SER A 38 0.44 20.61 -8.92
N ASP A 39 1.55 21.12 -8.45
CA ASP A 39 2.67 21.53 -9.31
C ASP A 39 3.59 20.33 -9.62
N VAL A 40 3.52 19.25 -8.84
CA VAL A 40 4.37 18.07 -8.95
C VAL A 40 3.60 16.85 -9.41
N TRP A 41 2.45 16.57 -8.76
CA TRP A 41 1.65 15.40 -9.06
C TRP A 41 0.83 15.55 -10.33
N LYS A 42 1.01 14.65 -11.27
CA LYS A 42 0.11 14.49 -12.43
C LYS A 42 -1.21 13.91 -11.95
N ILE A 43 -2.25 14.72 -11.91
CA ILE A 43 -3.58 14.30 -11.42
C ILE A 43 -4.26 13.44 -12.47
N ARG A 44 -4.65 12.23 -12.09
CA ARG A 44 -5.44 11.30 -12.90
C ARG A 44 -6.82 11.12 -12.28
N TYR A 45 -7.80 11.72 -12.91
CA TYR A 45 -9.20 11.56 -12.49
C TYR A 45 -9.66 10.13 -12.76
N THR A 46 -10.30 9.55 -11.77
CA THR A 46 -10.81 8.18 -11.82
C THR A 46 -12.13 8.14 -11.07
N ASP A 47 -13.18 7.70 -11.73
CA ASP A 47 -14.49 7.55 -11.09
C ASP A 47 -14.43 6.51 -9.97
N VAL A 48 -15.08 6.82 -8.85
CA VAL A 48 -15.23 5.87 -7.74
C VAL A 48 -16.35 4.89 -8.06
N ILE A 49 -16.00 3.62 -8.08
CA ILE A 49 -16.97 2.53 -8.17
C ILE A 49 -17.09 1.90 -6.78
N GLY A 50 -18.18 2.18 -6.08
CA GLY A 50 -18.45 1.66 -4.74
C GLY A 50 -17.75 2.43 -3.63
N ASP A 51 -17.10 1.72 -2.71
CA ASP A 51 -16.45 2.30 -1.54
C ASP A 51 -15.12 3.00 -1.89
N PRO A 52 -14.93 4.30 -1.53
CA PRO A 52 -13.70 5.04 -1.77
C PRO A 52 -12.45 4.40 -1.17
N GLN A 53 -12.55 3.80 0.02
CA GLN A 53 -11.41 3.11 0.63
C GLN A 53 -10.98 1.90 -0.21
N ARG A 54 -11.94 1.12 -0.69
CA ARG A 54 -11.68 -0.04 -1.56
C ARG A 54 -11.10 0.41 -2.90
N MET A 55 -11.59 1.55 -3.43
CA MET A 55 -11.04 2.12 -4.65
C MET A 55 -9.57 2.55 -4.47
N ALA A 56 -9.21 3.17 -3.35
CA ALA A 56 -7.83 3.49 -3.02
C ALA A 56 -6.95 2.23 -2.95
N ARG A 57 -7.46 1.12 -2.37
CA ARG A 57 -6.75 -0.17 -2.35
C ARG A 57 -6.60 -0.75 -3.75
N ARG A 58 -7.61 -0.60 -4.61
CA ARG A 58 -7.51 -1.03 -6.01
C ARG A 58 -6.39 -0.30 -6.74
N MET A 59 -6.30 1.03 -6.60
CA MET A 59 -5.20 1.79 -7.20
C MET A 59 -3.85 1.40 -6.60
N LYS A 60 -3.74 1.23 -5.28
CA LYS A 60 -2.54 0.73 -4.64
C LYS A 60 -2.05 -0.59 -5.24
N ILE A 61 -2.97 -1.53 -5.44
CA ILE A 61 -2.64 -2.90 -5.82
C ILE A 61 -2.47 -3.05 -7.33
N LEU A 62 -3.33 -2.42 -8.15
CA LEU A 62 -3.36 -2.62 -9.59
C LEU A 62 -2.91 -1.42 -10.43
N GLY A 63 -2.93 -0.21 -9.88
CA GLY A 63 -2.70 1.03 -10.63
C GLY A 63 -1.28 1.23 -11.18
N TRP A 64 -0.35 0.36 -10.87
CA TRP A 64 1.06 0.45 -11.26
C TRP A 64 1.41 -0.31 -12.55
N GLN A 65 0.54 -1.17 -13.02
CA GLN A 65 0.85 -2.15 -14.09
C GLN A 65 1.19 -1.53 -15.46
N GLU A 66 0.99 -0.23 -15.64
CA GLU A 66 1.39 0.49 -16.85
C GLU A 66 2.87 0.96 -16.84
N TRP A 67 3.57 0.87 -15.69
CA TRP A 67 4.94 1.34 -15.53
C TRP A 67 5.90 0.20 -15.27
N GLN A 68 7.10 0.25 -15.88
CA GLN A 68 8.13 -0.77 -15.66
C GLN A 68 8.59 -0.79 -14.21
N TYR A 69 8.80 0.39 -13.60
CA TYR A 69 9.18 0.53 -12.20
C TYR A 69 8.25 1.51 -11.50
N SER A 70 7.73 1.11 -10.37
CA SER A 70 6.81 1.92 -9.60
C SER A 70 7.06 1.89 -8.11
N MET A 71 6.76 3.01 -7.46
CA MET A 71 6.74 3.16 -6.02
C MET A 71 5.38 3.66 -5.59
N TRP A 72 4.63 2.82 -4.86
CA TRP A 72 3.45 3.29 -4.14
C TRP A 72 3.86 4.03 -2.89
N ILE A 73 3.16 5.11 -2.59
CA ILE A 73 3.22 5.80 -1.30
C ILE A 73 1.81 6.13 -0.83
N ASP A 74 1.46 5.74 0.41
CA ASP A 74 0.19 6.14 1.01
C ASP A 74 0.13 7.68 1.11
N ALA A 75 -1.01 8.30 0.85
CA ALA A 75 -1.20 9.76 0.84
C ALA A 75 -0.92 10.43 2.20
N SER A 76 -0.87 9.65 3.29
CA SER A 76 -0.45 10.10 4.61
C SER A 76 1.05 10.41 4.73
N PHE A 77 1.85 10.04 3.74
CA PHE A 77 3.28 10.35 3.71
C PHE A 77 3.60 11.52 2.79
N GLN A 78 4.48 12.38 3.25
CA GLN A 78 5.10 13.45 2.47
C GLN A 78 6.55 13.09 2.16
N ILE A 79 6.95 13.19 0.91
CA ILE A 79 8.31 12.92 0.45
C ILE A 79 9.19 14.12 0.81
N ASN A 80 10.29 13.90 1.56
CA ASN A 80 11.18 14.93 2.06
C ASN A 80 12.62 14.79 1.57
N LYS A 81 12.96 13.73 0.83
CA LYS A 81 14.30 13.48 0.29
C LYS A 81 14.24 12.89 -1.10
N ASP A 82 15.41 12.88 -1.75
CA ASP A 82 15.60 12.19 -3.03
C ASP A 82 15.23 10.70 -2.91
N LEU A 83 14.45 10.21 -3.87
CA LEU A 83 13.96 8.83 -3.89
C LEU A 83 14.98 7.84 -4.45
N ASN A 84 16.03 8.31 -5.16
CA ASN A 84 16.98 7.41 -5.79
C ASN A 84 17.78 6.61 -4.77
N ASP A 85 18.25 7.25 -3.69
CA ASP A 85 18.97 6.57 -2.61
C ASP A 85 18.07 5.53 -1.91
N TRP A 86 16.85 5.94 -1.58
CA TRP A 86 15.85 5.04 -1.00
C TRP A 86 15.59 3.82 -1.88
N TRP A 87 15.40 4.06 -3.18
CA TRP A 87 15.17 3.02 -4.15
C TRP A 87 16.38 2.07 -4.26
N ALA A 88 17.58 2.61 -4.44
CA ALA A 88 18.80 1.83 -4.62
C ALA A 88 19.10 0.89 -3.45
N GLU A 89 18.81 1.33 -2.23
CA GLU A 89 19.02 0.52 -1.03
C GLU A 89 18.00 -0.59 -0.82
N ARG A 90 16.77 -0.42 -1.32
CA ARG A 90 15.62 -1.28 -0.93
C ARG A 90 14.99 -2.05 -2.06
N PHE A 91 15.20 -1.61 -3.29
CA PHE A 91 14.71 -2.33 -4.46
C PHE A 91 15.72 -3.40 -4.89
N VAL A 92 15.63 -4.57 -4.28
CA VAL A 92 16.55 -5.70 -4.54
C VAL A 92 15.83 -6.92 -5.16
N SER A 93 14.54 -6.79 -5.41
CA SER A 93 13.69 -7.84 -5.95
C SER A 93 12.49 -7.21 -6.66
N PRO A 94 11.84 -7.90 -7.60
CA PRO A 94 10.65 -7.39 -8.33
C PRO A 94 9.55 -6.83 -7.44
N PHE A 95 9.44 -7.31 -6.20
CA PHE A 95 8.59 -6.71 -5.19
C PHE A 95 9.33 -6.53 -3.87
N SER A 96 9.45 -5.28 -3.42
CA SER A 96 10.10 -4.94 -2.15
C SER A 96 9.19 -4.08 -1.27
N CYS A 97 9.06 -4.43 0.01
CA CYS A 97 8.20 -3.75 0.97
C CYS A 97 8.75 -3.83 2.40
N ALA A 98 8.27 -2.98 3.29
CA ALA A 98 8.71 -3.02 4.68
C ALA A 98 7.94 -4.08 5.49
N LYS A 99 8.65 -4.77 6.38
CA LYS A 99 8.02 -5.60 7.43
C LYS A 99 7.23 -4.71 8.39
N HIS A 100 6.12 -5.22 8.89
CA HIS A 100 5.40 -4.52 9.96
C HIS A 100 6.29 -4.46 11.21
N PRO A 101 6.54 -3.26 11.78
CA PRO A 101 7.56 -3.10 12.85
C PRO A 101 7.19 -3.81 14.16
N LEU A 102 5.90 -4.02 14.42
CA LEU A 102 5.39 -4.51 15.70
C LEU A 102 4.74 -5.90 15.65
N ARG A 103 4.38 -6.38 14.46
CA ARG A 103 3.59 -7.61 14.31
C ARG A 103 4.07 -8.45 13.13
N SER A 104 4.06 -9.76 13.33
CA SER A 104 4.35 -10.76 12.30
C SER A 104 3.21 -11.76 12.08
N ASP A 105 2.18 -11.69 12.91
CA ASP A 105 1.08 -12.64 12.99
C ASP A 105 -0.20 -12.02 12.41
N VAL A 106 -0.78 -12.66 11.37
CA VAL A 106 -1.98 -12.18 10.68
C VAL A 106 -3.21 -12.13 11.60
N TYR A 107 -3.35 -13.10 12.50
CA TYR A 107 -4.48 -13.14 13.44
C TYR A 107 -4.36 -12.06 14.52
N HIS A 108 -3.12 -11.79 14.97
CA HIS A 108 -2.87 -10.66 15.87
C HIS A 108 -3.12 -9.31 15.20
N GLU A 109 -2.70 -9.14 13.94
CA GLU A 109 -3.00 -7.91 13.18
C GLU A 109 -4.51 -7.73 13.01
N ALA A 110 -5.24 -8.78 12.65
CA ALA A 110 -6.69 -8.72 12.49
C ALA A 110 -7.40 -8.30 13.79
N ARG A 111 -7.03 -8.92 14.92
CA ARG A 111 -7.56 -8.52 16.24
C ARG A 111 -7.27 -7.05 16.55
N THR A 112 -6.05 -6.60 16.25
CA THR A 112 -5.65 -5.20 16.42
C THR A 112 -6.47 -4.25 15.53
N CYS A 113 -6.77 -4.65 14.31
CA CYS A 113 -7.62 -3.88 13.41
C CYS A 113 -9.05 -3.75 13.96
N ILE A 114 -9.64 -4.83 14.47
CA ILE A 114 -10.98 -4.82 15.08
C ILE A 114 -11.02 -3.89 16.30
N VAL A 115 -10.10 -4.08 17.24
CA VAL A 115 -10.02 -3.27 18.48
C VAL A 115 -9.84 -1.78 18.17
N ASN A 116 -9.04 -1.43 17.18
CA ASN A 116 -8.79 -0.04 16.79
C ASN A 116 -9.78 0.48 15.72
N ARG A 117 -10.85 -0.25 15.42
CA ARG A 117 -11.88 0.13 14.43
C ARG A 117 -11.29 0.48 13.05
N ARG A 118 -10.30 -0.29 12.61
CA ARG A 118 -9.62 -0.11 11.32
C ARG A 118 -10.24 -0.98 10.23
N GLY A 119 -11.47 -0.74 9.89
CA GLY A 119 -12.27 -1.51 8.92
C GLY A 119 -13.47 -2.19 9.56
N ASP A 120 -14.27 -2.84 8.74
CA ASP A 120 -15.45 -3.57 9.18
C ASP A 120 -15.05 -4.81 9.99
N ALA A 121 -15.53 -4.88 11.24
CA ALA A 121 -15.15 -5.94 12.18
C ALA A 121 -15.66 -7.31 11.75
N GLU A 122 -16.86 -7.38 11.16
CA GLU A 122 -17.47 -8.63 10.70
C GLU A 122 -16.70 -9.16 9.48
N GLN A 123 -16.41 -8.32 8.49
CA GLN A 123 -15.62 -8.70 7.33
C GLN A 123 -14.23 -9.21 7.73
N ILE A 124 -13.56 -8.51 8.68
CA ILE A 124 -12.25 -8.96 9.18
C ILE A 124 -12.37 -10.30 9.90
N HIS A 125 -13.40 -10.48 10.74
CA HIS A 125 -13.64 -11.73 11.47
C HIS A 125 -13.87 -12.90 10.51
N ASN A 126 -14.73 -12.72 9.52
CA ASN A 126 -15.04 -13.75 8.52
C ASN A 126 -13.79 -14.12 7.70
N GLN A 127 -12.98 -13.13 7.30
CA GLN A 127 -11.73 -13.36 6.59
C GLN A 127 -10.75 -14.20 7.42
N ILE A 128 -10.56 -13.87 8.68
CA ILE A 128 -9.62 -14.59 9.56
C ILE A 128 -10.12 -16.00 9.93
N THR A 129 -11.42 -16.19 10.10
CA THR A 129 -12.02 -17.51 10.30
C THR A 129 -11.72 -18.41 9.09
N ARG A 130 -11.94 -17.91 7.88
CA ARG A 130 -11.57 -18.61 6.65
C ARG A 130 -10.06 -18.94 6.61
N TYR A 131 -9.18 -18.01 7.02
CA TYR A 131 -7.74 -18.29 7.06
C TYR A 131 -7.38 -19.40 8.05
N ALA A 132 -8.05 -19.46 9.20
CA ALA A 132 -7.85 -20.53 10.17
C ALA A 132 -8.29 -21.90 9.61
N GLU A 133 -9.43 -21.96 8.91
CA GLU A 133 -9.90 -23.17 8.22
C GLU A 133 -8.93 -23.63 7.13
N LEU A 134 -8.34 -22.70 6.39
CA LEU A 134 -7.31 -22.94 5.37
C LEU A 134 -5.92 -23.22 5.96
N LYS A 135 -5.79 -23.18 7.28
CA LYS A 135 -4.53 -23.40 8.02
C LYS A 135 -3.41 -22.44 7.63
N VAL A 136 -3.78 -21.17 7.36
CA VAL A 136 -2.79 -20.11 7.12
C VAL A 136 -1.89 -19.98 8.34
N PRO A 137 -0.54 -20.04 8.18
CA PRO A 137 0.37 -19.95 9.32
C PRO A 137 0.25 -18.61 10.05
N SER A 138 0.30 -18.62 11.38
CA SER A 138 0.21 -17.41 12.20
C SER A 138 1.42 -16.49 11.98
N ASN A 139 2.63 -17.04 11.92
CA ASN A 139 3.88 -16.30 11.75
C ASN A 139 4.30 -16.14 10.27
N ASN A 140 3.36 -15.86 9.41
CA ASN A 140 3.55 -15.72 7.98
C ASN A 140 4.24 -14.39 7.58
N GLY A 141 4.41 -13.51 8.53
CA GLY A 141 4.88 -12.15 8.32
C GLY A 141 3.73 -11.20 7.96
N ILE A 142 3.84 -9.98 8.43
CA ILE A 142 2.95 -8.86 8.04
C ILE A 142 3.81 -7.75 7.48
N ILE A 143 3.37 -7.16 6.39
CA ILE A 143 4.03 -6.01 5.79
C ILE A 143 3.38 -4.70 6.25
N THR A 144 4.13 -3.59 6.16
CA THR A 144 3.52 -2.27 6.05
C THR A 144 3.35 -1.96 4.57
N SER A 145 2.11 -1.76 4.15
CA SER A 145 1.79 -1.47 2.76
C SER A 145 1.80 0.03 2.42
N GLY A 146 2.38 0.84 3.29
CA GLY A 146 2.47 2.30 3.10
C GLY A 146 3.43 2.72 2.00
N ILE A 147 4.50 1.95 1.76
CA ILE A 147 5.43 2.11 0.65
C ILE A 147 5.70 0.75 0.03
N LEU A 148 5.56 0.65 -1.29
CA LEU A 148 5.76 -0.59 -2.04
C LEU A 148 6.59 -0.28 -3.29
N LEU A 149 7.67 -1.04 -3.50
CA LEU A 149 8.54 -0.91 -4.66
C LEU A 149 8.30 -2.09 -5.60
N ARG A 150 8.10 -1.83 -6.88
CA ARG A 150 7.69 -2.87 -7.84
C ARG A 150 8.38 -2.75 -9.19
N GLU A 151 8.66 -3.90 -9.75
CA GLU A 151 8.97 -4.08 -11.16
C GLU A 151 7.81 -4.78 -11.86
N ASN A 152 7.51 -4.37 -13.07
CA ASN A 152 6.46 -4.97 -13.88
C ASN A 152 6.98 -6.26 -14.50
N THR A 153 6.78 -7.37 -13.79
CA THR A 153 7.03 -8.74 -14.26
C THR A 153 5.74 -9.55 -14.22
N PRO A 154 5.58 -10.59 -15.05
CA PRO A 154 4.39 -11.44 -15.05
C PRO A 154 4.06 -12.01 -13.68
N GLU A 155 5.03 -12.46 -12.93
CA GLU A 155 4.87 -13.06 -11.61
C GLU A 155 4.37 -12.03 -10.58
N ASN A 156 4.87 -10.80 -10.69
CA ASN A 156 4.45 -9.71 -9.81
C ASN A 156 3.02 -9.24 -10.14
N ILE A 157 2.66 -9.22 -11.42
CA ILE A 157 1.28 -8.95 -11.86
C ILE A 157 0.34 -10.01 -11.28
N GLU A 158 0.65 -11.30 -11.45
CA GLU A 158 -0.17 -12.41 -10.93
C GLU A 158 -0.35 -12.33 -9.41
N LEU A 159 0.72 -12.02 -8.65
CA LEU A 159 0.63 -11.82 -7.20
C LEU A 159 -0.34 -10.70 -6.85
N HIS A 160 -0.27 -9.58 -7.57
CA HIS A 160 -1.11 -8.42 -7.31
C HIS A 160 -2.56 -8.63 -7.74
N ASP A 161 -2.82 -9.40 -8.78
CA ASP A 161 -4.18 -9.79 -9.19
C ASP A 161 -4.82 -10.69 -8.12
N ARG A 162 -4.09 -11.67 -7.57
CA ARG A 162 -4.55 -12.48 -6.43
C ARG A 162 -4.77 -11.63 -5.18
N TRP A 163 -3.88 -10.65 -4.94
CA TRP A 163 -4.04 -9.74 -3.80
C TRP A 163 -5.30 -8.89 -3.92
N TRP A 164 -5.56 -8.34 -5.12
CA TRP A 164 -6.78 -7.60 -5.35
C TRP A 164 -8.04 -8.47 -5.26
N ASP A 165 -8.02 -9.67 -5.82
CA ASP A 165 -9.13 -10.61 -5.71
C ASP A 165 -9.50 -10.86 -4.24
N GLU A 166 -8.52 -11.09 -3.38
CA GLU A 166 -8.73 -11.29 -1.94
C GLU A 166 -9.27 -10.02 -1.26
N VAL A 167 -8.73 -8.83 -1.54
CA VAL A 167 -9.22 -7.55 -0.99
C VAL A 167 -10.62 -7.24 -1.51
N SER A 168 -10.93 -7.58 -2.75
CA SER A 168 -12.23 -7.27 -3.36
C SER A 168 -13.38 -8.06 -2.74
N ARG A 169 -13.11 -9.28 -2.30
CA ARG A 169 -14.11 -10.22 -1.76
C ARG A 169 -14.24 -10.19 -0.24
N HIS A 170 -13.21 -9.71 0.46
CA HIS A 170 -13.13 -9.75 1.91
C HIS A 170 -12.97 -8.34 2.50
N SER A 171 -12.28 -8.21 3.62
CA SER A 171 -12.09 -6.89 4.24
C SER A 171 -11.17 -5.99 3.40
N VAL A 172 -11.33 -4.67 3.54
CA VAL A 172 -10.45 -3.67 2.89
C VAL A 172 -9.03 -3.64 3.47
N ARG A 173 -8.72 -4.55 4.40
CA ARG A 173 -7.40 -4.63 5.05
C ARG A 173 -6.41 -5.37 4.14
N ASP A 174 -5.79 -4.61 3.25
CA ASP A 174 -4.80 -5.08 2.27
C ASP A 174 -3.65 -5.89 2.90
N GLN A 175 -3.21 -5.53 4.10
CA GLN A 175 -2.16 -6.25 4.83
C GLN A 175 -2.57 -7.68 5.24
N LEU A 176 -3.84 -7.88 5.65
CA LEU A 176 -4.35 -9.22 5.97
C LEU A 176 -4.44 -10.08 4.70
N ALA A 177 -4.98 -9.51 3.63
CA ALA A 177 -5.05 -10.17 2.34
C ALA A 177 -3.65 -10.55 1.82
N PHE A 178 -2.68 -9.63 1.93
CA PHE A 178 -1.32 -9.90 1.49
C PHE A 178 -0.66 -11.06 2.23
N ALA A 179 -0.83 -11.15 3.55
CA ALA A 179 -0.30 -12.26 4.33
C ALA A 179 -0.80 -13.64 3.86
N TYR A 180 -1.99 -13.70 3.29
CA TYR A 180 -2.54 -14.92 2.69
C TYR A 180 -1.97 -15.20 1.30
N VAL A 181 -2.01 -14.21 0.39
CA VAL A 181 -1.64 -14.45 -1.02
C VAL A 181 -0.13 -14.55 -1.25
N SER A 182 0.69 -14.06 -0.33
CA SER A 182 2.15 -14.10 -0.41
C SER A 182 2.78 -15.42 0.04
N GLN A 183 1.98 -16.39 0.51
CA GLN A 183 2.50 -17.69 0.92
C GLN A 183 3.16 -18.42 -0.24
N GLY A 184 4.38 -18.90 -0.02
CA GLY A 184 5.15 -19.62 -1.04
C GLY A 184 5.71 -18.75 -2.16
N VAL A 185 5.62 -17.41 -2.05
CA VAL A 185 6.20 -16.48 -3.02
C VAL A 185 7.60 -16.07 -2.54
N ASP A 186 8.63 -16.46 -3.28
CA ASP A 186 10.04 -16.32 -2.92
C ASP A 186 10.71 -15.03 -3.43
N PHE A 187 10.11 -14.36 -4.43
CA PHE A 187 10.66 -13.11 -4.99
C PHE A 187 10.27 -11.85 -4.20
N ILE A 188 9.62 -11.99 -3.04
CA ILE A 188 9.26 -10.83 -2.20
C ILE A 188 10.44 -10.49 -1.28
N HIS A 189 11.00 -9.31 -1.46
CA HIS A 189 11.98 -8.78 -0.53
C HIS A 189 11.32 -7.95 0.56
N THR A 190 11.66 -8.23 1.83
CA THR A 190 11.15 -7.45 2.96
C THR A 190 12.29 -6.86 3.77
N TYR A 191 12.21 -5.55 4.03
CA TYR A 191 13.21 -4.80 4.81
C TYR A 191 12.61 -4.23 6.10
N LYS A 192 13.48 -3.88 7.06
CA LYS A 192 13.07 -3.17 8.28
C LYS A 192 12.93 -1.68 7.98
N TRP A 193 11.82 -1.10 8.42
CA TRP A 193 11.60 0.33 8.34
C TRP A 193 10.61 0.78 9.42
N ASP A 194 10.99 1.80 10.15
CA ASP A 194 10.14 2.49 11.11
C ASP A 194 9.80 3.88 10.55
N TYR A 195 8.59 4.02 10.04
CA TYR A 195 8.12 5.27 9.45
C TYR A 195 8.07 6.43 10.46
N SER A 196 7.95 6.15 11.76
CA SER A 196 7.90 7.19 12.80
C SER A 196 9.24 7.91 12.97
N GLN A 197 10.32 7.29 12.52
CA GLN A 197 11.70 7.81 12.58
C GLN A 197 12.28 8.13 11.20
N SER A 198 11.50 7.97 10.15
CA SER A 198 11.96 8.22 8.80
C SER A 198 12.25 9.69 8.57
N LYS A 199 13.41 9.97 7.98
CA LYS A 199 13.79 11.30 7.51
C LYS A 199 13.41 11.52 6.03
N GLU A 200 13.19 10.43 5.31
CA GLU A 200 12.84 10.43 3.90
C GLU A 200 11.35 10.74 3.69
N PHE A 201 10.51 10.27 4.61
CA PHE A 201 9.06 10.43 4.55
C PHE A 201 8.52 10.92 5.87
N LYS A 202 7.80 12.03 5.84
CA LYS A 202 7.08 12.53 7.00
C LYS A 202 5.68 11.94 7.03
N TYR A 203 5.36 11.19 8.08
CA TYR A 203 4.02 10.67 8.30
C TYR A 203 3.10 11.75 8.88
N HIS A 204 1.95 11.94 8.27
CA HIS A 204 0.86 12.79 8.74
C HIS A 204 -0.28 11.91 9.24
N LYS A 205 -0.72 12.12 10.49
CA LYS A 205 -1.89 11.40 11.01
C LYS A 205 -3.13 11.80 10.22
N HIS A 206 -3.98 10.81 9.92
CA HIS A 206 -5.25 11.05 9.22
C HIS A 206 -6.11 12.06 9.97
N TYR A 207 -6.64 13.05 9.27
CA TYR A 207 -7.49 14.11 9.83
C TYR A 207 -8.85 13.57 10.29
N ASN A 208 -9.38 12.52 9.66
CA ASN A 208 -10.75 12.03 9.78
C ASN A 208 -10.89 10.67 10.48
N GLN A 209 -10.05 10.31 11.45
CA GLN A 209 -10.30 9.13 12.30
C GLN A 209 -11.27 9.41 13.45
N ARG A 210 -12.13 10.44 13.31
CA ARG A 210 -13.18 10.74 14.30
C ARG A 210 -14.48 11.03 13.58
N GLN A 211 -15.24 9.99 13.34
CA GLN A 211 -16.70 10.01 13.49
C GLN A 211 -17.23 8.57 13.50
#